data_af8e0f486d4d3b28db92136e6c4b2426
#
_entry.id   af8e0f486d4d3b28db92136e6c4b2426
#
_cell.length_a   1.000
_cell.length_b   1.000
_cell.length_c   1.000
_cell.angle_alpha   90.00
_cell.angle_beta   90.00
_cell.angle_gamma   90.00
#
_symmetry.space_group_name_H-M   'P 1'
#
loop_
_entity.id
_entity.type
_entity.pdbx_description
1 polymer ?
#
loop_
_entity_poly.entity_id
_entity_poly.type
_entity_poly.pdbx_seq_one_letter_code
_entity_poly.pdbx_strand_id
1 'polypeptide(L)'
;GLPNRRQQHEGCPRPEHSARHAHQHGADRRNHHPLVTGILDGSLKPVLWSPADSLIVNLLATDWQTKYGKRPFPADGEAGPQQLLLSPLVFAVWEDRAKVLMAASGGDGLTWTAIHKAVTSPKGWSATGGKPGWGFVKLGHTDPNKSNSGLQALLLMTLEYYTKTSGLTVDELLDEKYQTWVKEIEKGVPTFEASTGTFMTDMVRFGPSKY
;
A
#
# COMPACT_ATOMS: atom_id res chain seq x y z
N GLY A 1 -26.97 56.21 -24.79
CA GLY A 1 -25.71 55.49 -24.73
C GLY A 1 -25.22 55.38 -23.30
N LEU A 2 -25.30 54.18 -22.69
CA LEU A 2 -24.71 53.90 -21.37
C LEU A 2 -23.35 53.26 -21.59
N PRO A 3 -22.28 53.63 -20.84
CA PRO A 3 -20.97 53.04 -20.98
C PRO A 3 -20.85 51.69 -20.27
N ASN A 4 -20.23 50.77 -20.95
CA ASN A 4 -19.95 49.39 -20.57
C ASN A 4 -18.82 49.39 -19.51
N ARG A 5 -19.13 49.05 -18.25
CA ARG A 5 -18.13 48.83 -17.19
C ARG A 5 -17.64 47.37 -17.27
N ARG A 6 -16.45 47.16 -17.84
CA ARG A 6 -15.68 45.94 -17.63
C ARG A 6 -15.15 45.95 -16.22
N GLN A 7 -15.64 45.04 -15.39
CA GLN A 7 -15.04 44.74 -14.10
C GLN A 7 -13.80 43.87 -14.37
N GLN A 8 -12.64 44.41 -14.03
CA GLN A 8 -11.39 43.67 -13.94
C GLN A 8 -11.44 42.85 -12.63
N HIS A 9 -11.50 41.53 -12.74
CA HIS A 9 -11.24 40.64 -11.62
C HIS A 9 -9.72 40.57 -11.42
N GLU A 10 -9.24 41.30 -10.42
CA GLU A 10 -7.88 41.10 -9.91
C GLU A 10 -7.77 39.71 -9.31
N GLY A 11 -6.88 38.88 -9.86
CA GLY A 11 -6.63 37.54 -9.43
C GLY A 11 -5.93 37.54 -8.06
N CYS A 12 -6.50 36.83 -7.11
CA CYS A 12 -5.89 36.49 -5.85
C CYS A 12 -4.62 35.67 -6.10
N PRO A 13 -3.44 36.06 -5.60
CA PRO A 13 -2.22 35.27 -5.79
C PRO A 13 -2.33 33.96 -5.00
N ARG A 14 -2.18 32.83 -5.69
CA ARG A 14 -2.02 31.53 -5.06
C ARG A 14 -0.66 31.48 -4.35
N PRO A 15 -0.57 31.01 -3.12
CA PRO A 15 0.73 30.78 -2.50
C PRO A 15 1.44 29.64 -3.23
N GLU A 16 2.61 29.95 -3.78
CA GLU A 16 3.52 28.94 -4.33
C GLU A 16 4.08 28.11 -3.19
N HIS A 17 3.54 26.89 -3.00
CA HIS A 17 4.16 25.87 -2.19
C HIS A 17 5.36 25.29 -2.96
N SER A 18 6.49 25.96 -2.83
CA SER A 18 7.79 25.42 -3.20
C SER A 18 8.14 24.28 -2.23
N ALA A 19 7.71 23.06 -2.54
CA ALA A 19 8.25 21.87 -1.91
C ALA A 19 9.67 21.65 -2.45
N ARG A 20 10.66 22.18 -1.76
CA ARG A 20 12.07 21.84 -1.99
C ARG A 20 12.28 20.39 -1.54
N HIS A 21 12.35 19.48 -2.49
CA HIS A 21 12.89 18.15 -2.26
C HIS A 21 14.39 18.28 -2.04
N ALA A 22 14.80 18.22 -0.79
CA ALA A 22 16.20 18.06 -0.45
C ALA A 22 16.58 16.58 -0.64
N HIS A 23 17.26 16.27 -1.74
CA HIS A 23 18.04 15.04 -1.86
C HIS A 23 19.26 15.17 -0.97
N GLN A 24 19.32 14.41 0.11
CA GLN A 24 20.57 14.13 0.81
C GLN A 24 20.84 12.64 0.80
N HIS A 25 21.91 12.28 0.10
CA HIS A 25 22.53 10.97 0.15
C HIS A 25 23.32 10.84 1.45
N GLY A 26 23.01 9.84 2.24
CA GLY A 26 23.80 9.42 3.38
C GLY A 26 23.35 8.02 3.80
N ALA A 27 24.16 7.01 3.46
CA ALA A 27 23.84 5.62 3.59
C ALA A 27 23.77 5.16 5.05
N ASP A 28 22.59 4.82 5.54
CA ASP A 28 22.39 3.66 6.40
C ASP A 28 21.18 2.91 5.84
N ARG A 29 21.42 1.78 5.19
CA ARG A 29 20.40 0.97 4.51
C ARG A 29 19.63 0.11 5.52
N ARG A 30 19.08 0.72 6.53
CA ARG A 30 17.95 0.19 7.27
C ARG A 30 16.71 0.85 6.67
N ASN A 31 15.78 0.05 6.16
CA ASN A 31 14.54 0.49 5.51
C ASN A 31 13.61 1.19 6.54
N HIS A 32 14.04 2.33 7.07
CA HIS A 32 13.20 3.16 7.91
C HIS A 32 12.33 4.05 7.03
N HIS A 33 11.04 4.08 7.32
CA HIS A 33 10.12 5.02 6.68
C HIS A 33 10.67 6.46 6.82
N PRO A 34 10.88 7.21 5.72
CA PRO A 34 11.63 8.48 5.75
C PRO A 34 11.10 9.50 6.77
N LEU A 35 9.78 9.56 6.97
CA LEU A 35 9.17 10.45 7.97
C LEU A 35 9.48 10.00 9.40
N VAL A 36 9.48 8.70 9.66
CA VAL A 36 9.85 8.15 10.98
C VAL A 36 11.31 8.49 11.29
N THR A 37 12.20 8.30 10.33
CA THR A 37 13.62 8.65 10.49
C THR A 37 13.80 10.14 10.78
N GLY A 38 13.15 11.02 10.01
CA GLY A 38 13.27 12.47 10.20
C GLY A 38 12.68 12.97 11.52
N ILE A 39 11.61 12.34 12.03
CA ILE A 39 11.07 12.64 13.36
C ILE A 39 12.04 12.11 14.43
N LEU A 40 12.56 10.91 14.25
CA LEU A 40 13.46 10.26 15.20
C LEU A 40 14.81 10.98 15.34
N ASP A 41 15.37 11.55 14.28
CA ASP A 41 16.63 12.30 14.30
C ASP A 41 16.44 13.79 14.58
N GLY A 42 15.21 14.27 14.60
CA GLY A 42 14.85 15.67 14.90
C GLY A 42 14.97 16.61 13.71
N SER A 43 15.26 16.11 12.50
CA SER A 43 15.24 16.91 11.27
C SER A 43 13.82 17.31 10.86
N LEU A 44 12.82 16.52 11.26
CA LEU A 44 11.40 16.83 11.13
C LEU A 44 10.76 17.00 12.52
N LYS A 45 10.07 18.12 12.70
CA LYS A 45 9.34 18.44 13.96
C LYS A 45 7.90 18.82 13.64
N PRO A 46 7.08 17.87 13.20
CA PRO A 46 5.70 18.17 12.85
C PRO A 46 4.90 18.54 14.12
N VAL A 47 4.04 19.55 14.01
CA VAL A 47 3.06 19.88 15.06
C VAL A 47 1.94 18.83 15.09
N LEU A 48 1.58 18.29 13.93
CA LEU A 48 0.62 17.20 13.74
C LEU A 48 1.22 16.20 12.77
N TRP A 49 1.07 14.92 13.07
CA TRP A 49 1.50 13.84 12.21
C TRP A 49 0.36 12.82 12.03
N SER A 50 -0.05 12.61 10.79
CA SER A 50 -1.09 11.65 10.43
C SER A 50 -0.51 10.62 9.47
N PRO A 51 0.07 9.52 9.97
CA PRO A 51 0.53 8.42 9.14
C PRO A 51 -0.65 7.62 8.57
N ALA A 52 -0.38 6.91 7.48
CA ALA A 52 -1.39 6.12 6.80
C ALA A 52 -1.85 4.88 7.59
N ASP A 53 -1.09 4.47 8.61
CA ASP A 53 -1.31 3.21 9.31
C ASP A 53 -0.73 3.21 10.72
N SER A 54 -1.35 2.43 11.62
CA SER A 54 -0.88 2.23 12.99
C SER A 54 0.47 1.52 13.07
N LEU A 55 0.87 0.72 12.07
CA LEU A 55 2.20 0.11 12.01
C LEU A 55 3.29 1.18 11.99
N ILE A 56 3.08 2.26 11.24
CA ILE A 56 4.05 3.37 11.16
C ILE A 56 4.13 4.14 12.49
N VAL A 57 3.00 4.27 13.19
CA VAL A 57 2.97 4.84 14.56
C VAL A 57 3.77 3.97 15.51
N ASN A 58 3.56 2.66 15.46
CA ASN A 58 4.24 1.70 16.33
C ASN A 58 5.73 1.60 16.00
N LEU A 59 6.11 1.70 14.74
CA LEU A 59 7.52 1.77 14.32
C LEU A 59 8.22 2.97 14.97
N LEU A 60 7.64 4.18 14.83
CA LEU A 60 8.18 5.36 15.50
C LEU A 60 8.28 5.18 17.01
N ALA A 61 7.23 4.64 17.66
CA ALA A 61 7.21 4.45 19.11
C ALA A 61 8.31 3.48 19.58
N THR A 62 8.54 2.40 18.85
CA THR A 62 9.56 1.39 19.14
C THR A 62 10.98 1.97 18.94
N ASP A 63 11.22 2.62 17.81
CA ASP A 63 12.52 3.22 17.50
C ASP A 63 12.86 4.35 18.48
N TRP A 64 11.85 5.16 18.83
CA TRP A 64 12.01 6.22 19.83
C TRP A 64 12.33 5.67 21.21
N GLN A 65 11.60 4.62 21.66
CA GLN A 65 11.87 3.94 22.92
C GLN A 65 13.30 3.38 22.94
N THR A 66 13.74 2.79 21.84
CA THR A 66 15.09 2.23 21.70
C THR A 66 16.16 3.33 21.78
N LYS A 67 15.92 4.47 21.13
CA LYS A 67 16.89 5.57 21.06
C LYS A 67 16.94 6.44 22.32
N TYR A 68 15.78 6.71 22.92
CA TYR A 68 15.64 7.70 23.98
C TYR A 68 15.22 7.10 25.34
N GLY A 69 15.00 5.79 25.43
CA GLY A 69 14.64 5.10 26.67
C GLY A 69 13.20 5.31 27.14
N LYS A 70 12.38 6.03 26.40
CA LYS A 70 10.97 6.33 26.71
C LYS A 70 10.12 6.42 25.47
N ARG A 71 8.81 6.22 25.60
CA ARG A 71 7.89 6.41 24.48
C ARG A 71 7.73 7.90 24.14
N PRO A 72 7.51 8.26 22.86
CA PRO A 72 7.30 9.64 22.44
C PRO A 72 5.92 10.21 22.84
N PHE A 73 4.95 9.33 23.04
CA PHE A 73 3.56 9.63 23.42
C PHE A 73 2.97 8.45 24.21
N PRO A 74 1.89 8.63 25.00
CA PRO A 74 1.14 7.53 25.60
C PRO A 74 0.64 6.52 24.57
N ALA A 75 0.43 5.28 25.00
CA ALA A 75 -0.08 4.23 24.08
C ALA A 75 -1.56 4.47 23.72
N ASP A 76 -2.31 5.08 24.62
CA ASP A 76 -3.76 5.29 24.56
C ASP A 76 -4.14 6.61 25.26
N GLY A 77 -5.44 6.89 25.35
CA GLY A 77 -5.99 8.11 25.92
C GLY A 77 -5.93 9.33 24.98
N GLU A 78 -6.35 10.49 25.45
CA GLU A 78 -6.45 11.70 24.63
C GLU A 78 -5.10 12.18 24.06
N ALA A 79 -4.01 11.96 24.77
CA ALA A 79 -2.66 12.32 24.35
C ALA A 79 -1.97 11.22 23.53
N GLY A 80 -2.61 10.08 23.35
CA GLY A 80 -2.14 8.98 22.52
C GLY A 80 -2.57 9.13 21.06
N PRO A 81 -2.15 8.20 20.20
CA PRO A 81 -2.57 8.16 18.80
C PRO A 81 -4.08 7.99 18.67
N GLN A 82 -4.71 8.84 17.86
CA GLN A 82 -6.15 8.80 17.61
C GLN A 82 -6.42 8.30 16.19
N GLN A 83 -7.35 7.37 16.05
CA GLN A 83 -7.79 6.89 14.74
C GLN A 83 -8.76 7.88 14.12
N LEU A 84 -8.38 8.49 12.99
CA LEU A 84 -9.20 9.47 12.29
C LEU A 84 -10.15 8.83 11.28
N LEU A 85 -9.69 7.82 10.56
CA LEU A 85 -10.41 7.16 9.47
C LEU A 85 -10.07 5.67 9.44
N LEU A 86 -11.03 4.87 8.93
CA LEU A 86 -10.82 3.50 8.51
C LEU A 86 -10.89 3.44 6.99
N SER A 87 -9.83 2.93 6.36
CA SER A 87 -9.77 2.67 4.93
C SER A 87 -9.29 1.24 4.72
N PRO A 88 -10.19 0.27 4.48
CA PRO A 88 -9.80 -1.11 4.28
C PRO A 88 -9.02 -1.27 2.97
N LEU A 89 -8.01 -2.15 2.97
CA LEU A 89 -7.44 -2.66 1.74
C LEU A 89 -8.43 -3.64 1.12
N VAL A 90 -8.70 -3.48 -0.17
CA VAL A 90 -9.65 -4.30 -0.91
C VAL A 90 -9.07 -4.74 -2.24
N PHE A 91 -9.59 -5.84 -2.79
CA PHE A 91 -9.34 -6.21 -4.18
C PHE A 91 -10.30 -5.46 -5.11
N ALA A 92 -9.76 -4.63 -5.99
CA ALA A 92 -10.50 -4.07 -7.11
C ALA A 92 -10.33 -4.99 -8.32
N VAL A 93 -11.41 -5.58 -8.79
CA VAL A 93 -11.38 -6.58 -9.87
C VAL A 93 -12.46 -6.25 -10.90
N TRP A 94 -12.16 -6.42 -12.18
CA TRP A 94 -13.17 -6.29 -13.24
C TRP A 94 -14.26 -7.32 -13.03
N GLU A 95 -15.51 -6.92 -13.18
CA GLU A 95 -16.69 -7.72 -12.81
C GLU A 95 -16.68 -9.14 -13.42
N ASP A 96 -16.36 -9.26 -14.69
CA ASP A 96 -16.31 -10.55 -15.39
C ASP A 96 -15.21 -11.46 -14.84
N ARG A 97 -14.08 -10.91 -14.43
CA ARG A 97 -12.97 -11.62 -13.81
C ARG A 97 -13.25 -11.95 -12.35
N ALA A 98 -13.88 -11.04 -11.63
CA ALA A 98 -14.30 -11.26 -10.25
C ALA A 98 -15.25 -12.47 -10.15
N LYS A 99 -16.25 -12.55 -11.03
CA LYS A 99 -17.19 -13.68 -11.07
C LYS A 99 -16.47 -15.03 -11.25
N VAL A 100 -15.47 -15.06 -12.12
CA VAL A 100 -14.70 -16.29 -12.39
C VAL A 100 -13.80 -16.65 -11.20
N LEU A 101 -13.08 -15.69 -10.61
CA LEU A 101 -12.22 -15.94 -9.45
C LEU A 101 -13.02 -16.39 -8.23
N MET A 102 -14.14 -15.75 -7.96
CA MET A 102 -15.01 -16.12 -6.83
C MET A 102 -15.63 -17.49 -7.01
N ALA A 103 -16.04 -17.86 -8.22
CA ALA A 103 -16.52 -19.22 -8.51
C ALA A 103 -15.42 -20.27 -8.31
N ALA A 104 -14.18 -19.95 -8.71
CA ALA A 104 -13.03 -20.85 -8.57
C ALA A 104 -12.55 -20.99 -7.11
N SER A 105 -12.84 -20.00 -6.24
CA SER A 105 -12.51 -20.04 -4.81
C SER A 105 -13.56 -20.73 -3.93
N GLY A 106 -14.61 -21.31 -4.51
CA GLY A 106 -15.62 -22.06 -3.76
C GLY A 106 -16.67 -21.19 -3.04
N GLY A 107 -16.71 -19.89 -3.29
CA GLY A 107 -17.71 -18.98 -2.73
C GLY A 107 -17.32 -18.31 -1.39
N ASP A 108 -16.20 -18.69 -0.80
CA ASP A 108 -15.71 -18.13 0.49
C ASP A 108 -15.07 -16.73 0.35
N GLY A 109 -15.20 -16.13 -0.82
CA GLY A 109 -14.57 -14.85 -1.13
C GLY A 109 -13.19 -15.00 -1.81
N LEU A 110 -12.57 -13.87 -2.11
CA LEU A 110 -11.26 -13.84 -2.74
C LEU A 110 -10.17 -13.76 -1.66
N THR A 111 -9.36 -14.81 -1.58
CA THR A 111 -8.24 -14.93 -0.63
C THR A 111 -6.89 -14.84 -1.35
N TRP A 112 -5.81 -14.61 -0.61
CA TRP A 112 -4.46 -14.61 -1.18
C TRP A 112 -4.05 -16.00 -1.68
N THR A 113 -4.53 -17.04 -1.03
CA THR A 113 -4.36 -18.44 -1.49
C THR A 113 -5.05 -18.67 -2.84
N ALA A 114 -6.26 -18.14 -3.03
CA ALA A 114 -6.95 -18.22 -4.31
C ALA A 114 -6.24 -17.42 -5.41
N ILE A 115 -5.72 -16.24 -5.07
CA ILE A 115 -4.90 -15.41 -5.97
C ILE A 115 -3.62 -16.14 -6.35
N HIS A 116 -2.88 -16.68 -5.38
CA HIS A 116 -1.67 -17.46 -5.62
C HIS A 116 -1.93 -18.58 -6.63
N LYS A 117 -2.97 -19.41 -6.39
CA LYS A 117 -3.36 -20.48 -7.30
C LYS A 117 -3.68 -19.97 -8.70
N ALA A 118 -4.31 -18.81 -8.82
CA ALA A 118 -4.69 -18.24 -10.11
C ALA A 118 -3.47 -17.67 -10.86
N VAL A 119 -2.60 -16.90 -10.19
CA VAL A 119 -1.43 -16.27 -10.83
C VAL A 119 -0.34 -17.27 -11.20
N THR A 120 -0.21 -18.37 -10.45
CA THR A 120 0.78 -19.43 -10.71
C THR A 120 0.32 -20.46 -11.75
N SER A 121 -0.94 -20.39 -12.16
CA SER A 121 -1.49 -21.35 -13.13
C SER A 121 -0.83 -21.20 -14.50
N PRO A 122 -0.23 -22.25 -15.06
CA PRO A 122 0.35 -22.22 -16.39
C PRO A 122 -0.69 -22.06 -17.53
N LYS A 123 -1.96 -22.28 -17.24
CA LYS A 123 -3.07 -22.08 -18.17
C LYS A 123 -3.77 -20.73 -17.98
N GLY A 124 -3.30 -19.90 -17.05
CA GLY A 124 -3.87 -18.59 -16.74
C GLY A 124 -5.37 -18.64 -16.45
N TRP A 125 -6.12 -17.69 -17.00
CA TRP A 125 -7.56 -17.59 -16.79
C TRP A 125 -8.35 -18.84 -17.21
N SER A 126 -7.88 -19.61 -18.19
CA SER A 126 -8.54 -20.84 -18.61
C SER A 126 -8.61 -21.90 -17.51
N ALA A 127 -7.66 -21.92 -16.58
CA ALA A 127 -7.66 -22.86 -15.46
C ALA A 127 -8.69 -22.52 -14.38
N THR A 128 -9.12 -21.27 -14.32
CA THR A 128 -10.11 -20.78 -13.36
C THR A 128 -11.53 -20.73 -13.95
N GLY A 129 -11.71 -21.15 -15.21
CA GLY A 129 -12.99 -21.07 -15.93
C GLY A 129 -13.19 -19.75 -16.69
N GLY A 130 -12.15 -18.91 -16.78
CA GLY A 130 -12.14 -17.70 -17.59
C GLY A 130 -11.92 -17.95 -19.08
N LYS A 131 -12.06 -16.89 -19.89
CA LYS A 131 -11.87 -16.98 -21.34
C LYS A 131 -10.38 -17.18 -21.69
N PRO A 132 -10.02 -18.09 -22.62
CA PRO A 132 -8.63 -18.27 -23.03
C PRO A 132 -7.95 -16.98 -23.53
N GLY A 133 -8.68 -16.11 -24.20
CA GLY A 133 -8.18 -14.83 -24.71
C GLY A 133 -7.83 -13.80 -23.60
N TRP A 134 -8.12 -14.10 -22.33
CA TRP A 134 -7.69 -13.24 -21.23
C TRP A 134 -6.23 -13.45 -20.81
N GLY A 135 -5.59 -14.54 -21.28
CA GLY A 135 -4.20 -14.85 -21.02
C GLY A 135 -3.93 -15.28 -19.58
N PHE A 136 -2.81 -14.81 -19.00
CA PHE A 136 -2.44 -15.10 -17.63
C PHE A 136 -3.16 -14.17 -16.63
N VAL A 137 -3.40 -14.70 -15.43
CA VAL A 137 -3.88 -13.88 -14.32
C VAL A 137 -2.73 -12.99 -13.85
N LYS A 138 -2.99 -11.70 -13.73
CA LYS A 138 -2.05 -10.71 -13.25
C LYS A 138 -2.59 -10.07 -12.00
N LEU A 139 -1.72 -9.75 -11.07
CA LEU A 139 -2.03 -9.02 -9.86
C LEU A 139 -1.40 -7.63 -9.94
N GLY A 140 -2.11 -6.62 -9.51
CA GLY A 140 -1.55 -5.29 -9.33
C GLY A 140 -1.51 -4.92 -7.87
N HIS A 141 -0.37 -4.48 -7.37
CA HIS A 141 -0.26 -3.74 -6.14
C HIS A 141 0.93 -2.77 -6.16
N THR A 142 0.98 -1.88 -5.19
CA THR A 142 2.01 -0.86 -5.13
C THR A 142 3.31 -1.39 -4.53
N ASP A 143 4.42 -0.70 -4.80
CA ASP A 143 5.72 -0.97 -4.19
C ASP A 143 5.63 -0.81 -2.66
N PRO A 144 5.88 -1.86 -1.87
CA PRO A 144 5.77 -1.82 -0.41
C PRO A 144 6.76 -0.86 0.25
N ASN A 145 7.85 -0.49 -0.44
CA ASN A 145 8.81 0.50 0.05
C ASN A 145 8.37 1.95 -0.19
N LYS A 146 7.33 2.17 -1.01
CA LYS A 146 6.86 3.50 -1.42
C LYS A 146 5.43 3.79 -1.02
N SER A 147 4.62 2.76 -0.85
CA SER A 147 3.19 2.89 -0.63
C SER A 147 2.70 1.96 0.48
N ASN A 148 1.91 2.52 1.39
CA ASN A 148 1.33 1.78 2.50
C ASN A 148 0.44 0.61 2.03
N SER A 149 -0.28 0.74 0.92
CA SER A 149 -1.11 -0.35 0.39
C SER A 149 -0.28 -1.56 -0.04
N GLY A 150 0.93 -1.36 -0.55
CA GLY A 150 1.86 -2.46 -0.85
C GLY A 150 2.36 -3.15 0.41
N LEU A 151 2.73 -2.37 1.45
CA LEU A 151 3.12 -2.92 2.74
C LEU A 151 1.97 -3.71 3.38
N GLN A 152 0.75 -3.16 3.35
CA GLN A 152 -0.45 -3.84 3.84
C GLN A 152 -0.75 -5.13 3.07
N ALA A 153 -0.56 -5.14 1.74
CA ALA A 153 -0.72 -6.34 0.94
C ALA A 153 0.22 -7.45 1.40
N LEU A 154 1.51 -7.17 1.58
CA LEU A 154 2.48 -8.13 2.12
C LEU A 154 2.10 -8.63 3.52
N LEU A 155 1.67 -7.73 4.40
CA LEU A 155 1.21 -8.10 5.74
C LEU A 155 0.02 -9.06 5.69
N LEU A 156 -0.99 -8.76 4.86
CA LEU A 156 -2.18 -9.59 4.73
C LEU A 156 -1.86 -10.94 4.08
N MET A 157 -0.97 -10.99 3.09
CA MET A 157 -0.44 -12.24 2.52
C MET A 157 0.19 -13.09 3.63
N THR A 158 1.02 -12.50 4.49
CA THR A 158 1.70 -13.20 5.58
C THR A 158 0.71 -13.74 6.59
N LEU A 159 -0.22 -12.91 7.04
CA LEU A 159 -1.25 -13.29 8.01
C LEU A 159 -2.10 -14.45 7.51
N GLU A 160 -2.53 -14.40 6.25
CA GLU A 160 -3.31 -15.49 5.64
C GLU A 160 -2.49 -16.78 5.51
N TYR A 161 -1.24 -16.70 5.02
CA TYR A 161 -0.38 -17.87 4.86
C TYR A 161 -0.22 -18.65 6.17
N TYR A 162 -0.03 -17.95 7.29
CA TYR A 162 0.09 -18.54 8.63
C TYR A 162 -1.24 -18.72 9.37
N THR A 163 -2.36 -18.38 8.73
CA THR A 163 -3.71 -18.43 9.36
C THR A 163 -3.73 -17.66 10.69
N LYS A 164 -3.14 -16.45 10.68
CA LYS A 164 -3.02 -15.57 11.84
C LYS A 164 -3.77 -14.26 11.61
N THR A 165 -4.15 -13.60 12.71
CA THR A 165 -4.69 -12.24 12.71
C THR A 165 -3.72 -11.22 13.31
N SER A 166 -2.66 -11.69 13.96
CA SER A 166 -1.62 -10.87 14.59
C SER A 166 -0.44 -11.74 15.04
N GLY A 167 0.59 -11.13 15.64
CA GLY A 167 1.67 -11.88 16.29
C GLY A 167 2.60 -12.59 15.32
N LEU A 168 2.87 -12.00 14.16
CA LEU A 168 3.89 -12.49 13.23
C LEU A 168 5.28 -12.38 13.86
N THR A 169 6.11 -13.37 13.58
CA THR A 169 7.49 -13.44 14.07
C THR A 169 8.49 -13.23 12.92
N VAL A 170 9.71 -12.88 13.27
CA VAL A 170 10.80 -12.75 12.29
C VAL A 170 11.09 -14.09 11.62
N ASP A 171 11.06 -15.20 12.37
CA ASP A 171 11.31 -16.52 11.82
C ASP A 171 10.27 -16.92 10.77
N GLU A 172 9.00 -16.57 10.97
CA GLU A 172 7.94 -16.76 9.96
C GLU A 172 8.21 -15.94 8.70
N LEU A 173 8.70 -14.71 8.82
CA LEU A 173 9.04 -13.88 7.68
C LEU A 173 10.27 -14.39 6.91
N LEU A 174 11.17 -15.11 7.60
CA LEU A 174 12.38 -15.68 7.04
C LEU A 174 12.19 -17.14 6.57
N ASP A 175 11.03 -17.74 6.77
CA ASP A 175 10.71 -19.09 6.30
C ASP A 175 10.80 -19.18 4.77
N GLU A 176 11.62 -20.10 4.25
CA GLU A 176 11.88 -20.23 2.81
C GLU A 176 10.63 -20.62 2.02
N LYS A 177 9.71 -21.39 2.61
CA LYS A 177 8.47 -21.80 1.92
C LYS A 177 7.52 -20.60 1.78
N TYR A 178 7.41 -19.82 2.85
CA TYR A 178 6.64 -18.57 2.83
C TYR A 178 7.22 -17.59 1.79
N GLN A 179 8.52 -17.35 1.83
CA GLN A 179 9.18 -16.46 0.86
C GLN A 179 9.01 -16.92 -0.58
N THR A 180 9.07 -18.24 -0.81
CA THR A 180 8.81 -18.81 -2.13
C THR A 180 7.36 -18.55 -2.57
N TRP A 181 6.41 -18.78 -1.69
CA TRP A 181 4.99 -18.57 -1.96
C TRP A 181 4.68 -17.08 -2.29
N VAL A 182 5.20 -16.14 -1.50
CA VAL A 182 5.07 -14.70 -1.79
C VAL A 182 5.73 -14.35 -3.13
N LYS A 183 6.96 -14.83 -3.37
CA LYS A 183 7.68 -14.61 -4.62
C LYS A 183 6.91 -15.11 -5.85
N GLU A 184 6.16 -16.18 -5.71
CA GLU A 184 5.32 -16.71 -6.77
C GLU A 184 4.14 -15.76 -7.07
N ILE A 185 3.50 -15.18 -6.05
CA ILE A 185 2.47 -14.15 -6.23
C ILE A 185 3.07 -12.90 -6.90
N GLU A 186 4.21 -12.43 -6.40
CA GLU A 186 4.90 -11.24 -6.89
C GLU A 186 5.33 -11.34 -8.36
N LYS A 187 5.64 -12.55 -8.84
CA LYS A 187 5.88 -12.79 -10.28
C LYS A 187 4.66 -12.53 -11.16
N GLY A 188 3.47 -12.58 -10.59
CA GLY A 188 2.22 -12.21 -11.27
C GLY A 188 1.99 -10.70 -11.38
N VAL A 189 2.83 -9.89 -10.74
CA VAL A 189 2.74 -8.42 -10.74
C VAL A 189 3.58 -7.85 -11.89
N PRO A 190 2.96 -7.32 -12.95
CA PRO A 190 3.70 -6.82 -14.11
C PRO A 190 4.47 -5.53 -13.81
N THR A 191 3.97 -4.70 -12.89
CA THR A 191 4.57 -3.42 -12.50
C THR A 191 4.16 -3.06 -11.07
N PHE A 192 5.13 -2.66 -10.24
CA PHE A 192 4.89 -2.12 -8.90
C PHE A 192 4.77 -0.61 -8.98
N GLU A 193 3.56 -0.10 -8.81
CA GLU A 193 3.34 1.35 -8.88
C GLU A 193 3.75 2.04 -7.56
N ALA A 194 4.18 3.30 -7.67
CA ALA A 194 4.64 4.06 -6.51
C ALA A 194 3.50 4.51 -5.57
N SER A 195 2.25 4.53 -6.06
CA SER A 195 1.08 4.94 -5.28
C SER A 195 -0.19 4.26 -5.77
N THR A 196 -1.16 4.12 -4.87
CA THR A 196 -2.50 3.59 -5.21
C THR A 196 -3.21 4.46 -6.25
N GLY A 197 -3.02 5.78 -6.21
CA GLY A 197 -3.62 6.69 -7.18
C GLY A 197 -3.09 6.45 -8.61
N THR A 198 -1.78 6.30 -8.78
CA THR A 198 -1.16 5.95 -10.06
C THR A 198 -1.65 4.59 -10.54
N PHE A 199 -1.65 3.60 -9.64
CA PHE A 199 -2.13 2.25 -9.93
C PHE A 199 -3.58 2.24 -10.45
N MET A 200 -4.50 2.91 -9.75
CA MET A 200 -5.91 3.00 -10.16
C MET A 200 -6.09 3.75 -11.48
N THR A 201 -5.34 4.82 -11.70
CA THR A 201 -5.34 5.55 -12.97
C THR A 201 -4.93 4.64 -14.13
N ASP A 202 -3.89 3.86 -13.95
CA ASP A 202 -3.41 2.92 -14.94
C ASP A 202 -4.38 1.76 -15.17
N MET A 203 -5.00 1.25 -14.11
CA MET A 203 -6.03 0.22 -14.21
C MET A 203 -7.21 0.69 -15.09
N VAL A 204 -7.69 1.91 -14.87
CA VAL A 204 -8.77 2.50 -15.68
C VAL A 204 -8.31 2.76 -17.12
N ARG A 205 -7.10 3.30 -17.31
CA ARG A 205 -6.57 3.69 -18.62
C ARG A 205 -6.29 2.51 -19.54
N PHE A 206 -5.70 1.44 -19.01
CA PHE A 206 -5.24 0.30 -19.80
C PHE A 206 -6.18 -0.90 -19.72
N GLY A 207 -7.17 -0.85 -18.84
CA GLY A 207 -8.16 -1.92 -18.68
C GLY A 207 -7.54 -3.23 -18.17
N PRO A 208 -8.29 -4.33 -18.28
CA PRO A 208 -7.91 -5.62 -17.70
C PRO A 208 -6.77 -6.35 -18.42
N SER A 209 -6.16 -5.73 -19.41
CA SER A 209 -4.99 -6.30 -20.10
C SER A 209 -3.67 -5.97 -19.36
N LYS A 210 -3.65 -4.95 -18.54
CA LYS A 210 -2.46 -4.56 -17.79
C LYS A 210 -2.35 -5.33 -16.47
N TYR A 211 -3.47 -5.50 -15.75
CA TYR A 211 -3.53 -6.17 -14.44
C TYR A 211 -4.58 -7.27 -14.43
#